data_7980b06df794c42caeb9941602d28f38
#
_entry.id   7980b06df794c42caeb9941602d28f38
#
_cell.length_a   1.000
_cell.length_b   1.000
_cell.length_c   1.000
_cell.angle_alpha   90.00
_cell.angle_beta   90.00
_cell.angle_gamma   90.00
#
_symmetry.space_group_name_H-M   'P 1'
#
loop_
_entity.id
_entity.type
_entity.pdbx_description
1 polymer ?
#
loop_
_entity_poly.entity_id
_entity_poly.type
_entity_poly.pdbx_seq_one_letter_code
_entity_poly.pdbx_strand_id
1 'polypeptide(L)'
;MEWMKQALKRVLPLEPQEEIIALREVRGGDIGRSYVAETRERKWFVKYRPDLDGLVFEREAEGLALLKEAGAVAVPETFYAGGIPDRSGGMIVLEWIESGPARHTTEEALGRGMAELHRRRSPGGRFGLHHDNYIGLLPQPNGWCDTWREFYAERRLLPMLRLAEKRGRMPAERRRRLMRLVESLERWIPAGIEPSLLHGDLWHGNWLASDQGVPYLIDPAVSYGDREYEMAFTELFGGFSSRFYAAYEEAYPLPPDYEVRRPLYQLYYLLVHLILFGESYGPSVDRVLVRYVG
;
A
#
# COMPACT_ATOMS: atom_id res chain seq x y z
N MET A 1 -25.84 12.81 4.76
CA MET A 1 -24.91 13.23 5.86
C MET A 1 -25.45 12.79 7.24
N GLU A 2 -26.76 12.95 7.53
CA GLU A 2 -27.32 12.53 8.81
C GLU A 2 -27.16 11.03 9.10
N TRP A 3 -27.40 10.19 8.10
CA TRP A 3 -27.19 8.75 8.22
C TRP A 3 -25.75 8.38 8.63
N MET A 4 -24.75 9.12 8.14
CA MET A 4 -23.34 8.85 8.47
C MET A 4 -23.05 9.21 9.94
N LYS A 5 -23.63 10.30 10.45
CA LYS A 5 -23.54 10.63 11.89
C LYS A 5 -24.15 9.52 12.74
N GLN A 6 -25.29 8.98 12.32
CA GLN A 6 -25.92 7.85 13.02
C GLN A 6 -25.09 6.57 12.95
N ALA A 7 -24.52 6.25 11.79
CA ALA A 7 -23.60 5.12 11.66
C ALA A 7 -22.36 5.29 12.56
N LEU A 8 -21.75 6.46 12.55
CA LEU A 8 -20.58 6.76 13.38
C LEU A 8 -20.89 6.70 14.88
N LYS A 9 -22.07 7.15 15.32
CA LYS A 9 -22.53 7.01 16.73
C LYS A 9 -22.59 5.56 17.21
N ARG A 10 -22.76 4.60 16.31
CA ARG A 10 -22.83 3.17 16.67
C ARG A 10 -21.46 2.48 16.76
N VAL A 11 -20.48 3.02 16.08
CA VAL A 11 -19.18 2.35 15.93
C VAL A 11 -18.04 3.08 16.65
N LEU A 12 -18.22 4.36 16.98
CA LEU A 12 -17.24 5.13 17.73
C LEU A 12 -17.46 5.02 19.24
N PRO A 13 -16.39 5.00 20.02
CA PRO A 13 -16.46 5.00 21.49
C PRO A 13 -16.79 6.41 22.01
N LEU A 14 -18.02 6.87 21.74
CA LEU A 14 -18.52 8.17 22.18
C LEU A 14 -19.08 8.08 23.60
N GLU A 15 -18.82 9.09 24.41
CA GLU A 15 -19.50 9.25 25.70
C GLU A 15 -21.00 9.57 25.49
N PRO A 16 -21.89 9.25 26.45
CA PRO A 16 -23.33 9.43 26.28
C PRO A 16 -23.76 10.85 25.88
N GLN A 17 -23.01 11.87 26.30
CA GLN A 17 -23.26 13.28 26.00
C GLN A 17 -22.48 13.79 24.78
N GLU A 18 -21.62 12.95 24.19
CA GLU A 18 -20.79 13.34 23.08
C GLU A 18 -21.55 13.21 21.76
N GLU A 19 -21.56 14.28 20.98
CA GLU A 19 -22.24 14.33 19.70
C GLU A 19 -21.29 14.70 18.57
N ILE A 20 -21.52 14.11 17.40
CA ILE A 20 -20.82 14.51 16.16
C ILE A 20 -21.43 15.83 15.69
N ILE A 21 -20.74 16.92 15.99
CA ILE A 21 -21.19 18.28 15.69
C ILE A 21 -20.92 18.65 14.22
N ALA A 22 -19.84 18.15 13.63
CA ALA A 22 -19.49 18.40 12.25
C ALA A 22 -19.10 17.13 11.49
N LEU A 23 -19.42 17.12 10.20
CA LEU A 23 -18.98 16.14 9.23
C LEU A 23 -18.67 16.88 7.94
N ARG A 24 -17.38 17.03 7.63
CA ARG A 24 -16.90 17.80 6.49
C ARG A 24 -16.16 16.89 5.52
N GLU A 25 -16.45 17.02 4.22
CA GLU A 25 -15.71 16.34 3.19
C GLU A 25 -14.29 16.90 3.12
N VAL A 26 -13.31 16.00 3.05
CA VAL A 26 -11.88 16.34 2.93
C VAL A 26 -11.29 15.69 1.70
N ARG A 27 -10.28 16.33 1.12
CA ARG A 27 -9.50 15.72 0.06
C ARG A 27 -8.58 14.69 0.70
N GLY A 28 -8.62 13.45 0.21
CA GLY A 28 -7.75 12.38 0.68
C GLY A 28 -8.13 11.03 0.09
N GLY A 29 -7.14 10.33 -0.47
CA GLY A 29 -7.30 9.03 -1.13
C GLY A 29 -7.92 9.12 -2.53
N ASP A 30 -7.30 8.46 -3.50
CA ASP A 30 -7.74 8.45 -4.90
C ASP A 30 -9.03 7.64 -5.13
N ILE A 31 -9.55 6.94 -4.11
CA ILE A 31 -10.49 5.83 -4.30
C ILE A 31 -11.77 5.95 -3.43
N GLY A 32 -12.05 7.08 -2.80
CA GLY A 32 -13.24 7.16 -1.96
C GLY A 32 -13.69 8.56 -1.60
N ARG A 33 -14.83 8.64 -0.89
CA ARG A 33 -15.22 9.87 -0.23
C ARG A 33 -14.66 9.86 1.18
N SER A 34 -13.89 10.89 1.49
CA SER A 34 -13.25 11.06 2.79
C SER A 34 -13.85 12.25 3.54
N TYR A 35 -14.00 12.07 4.84
CA TYR A 35 -14.60 13.07 5.73
C TYR A 35 -13.78 13.19 7.00
N VAL A 36 -13.80 14.36 7.59
CA VAL A 36 -13.50 14.54 9.01
C VAL A 36 -14.80 14.60 9.80
N ALA A 37 -14.91 13.73 10.79
CA ALA A 37 -15.98 13.76 11.78
C ALA A 37 -15.45 14.40 13.06
N GLU A 38 -16.18 15.35 13.62
CA GLU A 38 -15.73 16.11 14.78
C GLU A 38 -16.79 16.11 15.87
N THR A 39 -16.34 15.92 17.12
CA THR A 39 -17.06 16.31 18.33
C THR A 39 -16.45 17.60 18.90
N ARG A 40 -16.78 17.99 20.12
CA ARG A 40 -16.12 19.14 20.78
C ARG A 40 -14.68 18.85 21.17
N GLU A 41 -14.33 17.57 21.35
CA GLU A 41 -13.07 17.14 21.94
C GLU A 41 -12.18 16.34 20.99
N ARG A 42 -12.78 15.64 20.01
CA ARG A 42 -12.08 14.67 19.17
C ARG A 42 -12.43 14.81 17.70
N LYS A 43 -11.53 14.35 16.86
CA LYS A 43 -11.71 14.24 15.41
C LYS A 43 -11.35 12.86 14.93
N TRP A 44 -12.01 12.40 13.86
CA TRP A 44 -11.73 11.15 13.17
C TRP A 44 -11.70 11.37 11.66
N PHE A 45 -10.84 10.65 11.01
CA PHE A 45 -10.86 10.47 9.55
C PHE A 45 -11.83 9.34 9.22
N VAL A 46 -12.73 9.58 8.28
CA VAL A 46 -13.73 8.60 7.83
C VAL A 46 -13.61 8.44 6.32
N LYS A 47 -13.28 7.25 5.88
CA LYS A 47 -13.26 6.87 4.46
C LYS A 47 -14.37 5.87 4.21
N TYR A 48 -15.23 6.11 3.22
CA TYR A 48 -16.31 5.19 2.93
C TYR A 48 -16.56 5.01 1.43
N ARG A 49 -17.10 3.85 1.07
CA ARG A 49 -17.49 3.48 -0.28
C ARG A 49 -18.82 2.72 -0.24
N PRO A 50 -19.87 3.24 -0.94
CA PRO A 50 -21.17 2.56 -1.00
C PRO A 50 -21.16 1.32 -1.89
N ASP A 51 -20.18 1.19 -2.77
CA ASP A 51 -20.02 0.17 -3.80
C ASP A 51 -18.97 -0.91 -3.45
N LEU A 52 -18.34 -0.82 -2.27
CA LEU A 52 -17.37 -1.82 -1.80
C LEU A 52 -17.87 -2.55 -0.56
N ASP A 53 -17.56 -3.84 -0.49
CA ASP A 53 -17.75 -4.62 0.72
C ASP A 53 -16.90 -4.09 1.87
N GLY A 54 -17.41 -4.24 3.10
CA GLY A 54 -16.68 -3.91 4.33
C GLY A 54 -15.36 -4.64 4.46
N LEU A 55 -15.22 -5.82 3.86
CA LEU A 55 -14.01 -6.63 3.87
C LEU A 55 -12.77 -5.86 3.36
N VAL A 56 -12.93 -4.96 2.37
CA VAL A 56 -11.81 -4.14 1.86
C VAL A 56 -11.20 -3.30 2.99
N PHE A 57 -12.06 -2.69 3.81
CA PHE A 57 -11.63 -1.87 4.92
C PHE A 57 -11.13 -2.68 6.13
N GLU A 58 -11.69 -3.86 6.34
CA GLU A 58 -11.16 -4.81 7.34
C GLU A 58 -9.73 -5.21 7.01
N ARG A 59 -9.42 -5.48 5.73
CA ARG A 59 -8.07 -5.79 5.27
C ARG A 59 -7.10 -4.61 5.38
N GLU A 60 -7.57 -3.39 5.15
CA GLU A 60 -6.79 -2.17 5.38
C GLU A 60 -6.47 -2.01 6.87
N ALA A 61 -7.46 -2.20 7.75
CA ALA A 61 -7.29 -2.14 9.20
C ALA A 61 -6.32 -3.20 9.74
N GLU A 62 -6.40 -4.43 9.24
CA GLU A 62 -5.45 -5.51 9.58
C GLU A 62 -4.03 -5.15 9.15
N GLY A 63 -3.87 -4.52 7.97
CA GLY A 63 -2.59 -4.00 7.51
C GLY A 63 -2.02 -2.94 8.45
N LEU A 64 -2.84 -1.96 8.84
CA LEU A 64 -2.46 -0.94 9.82
C LEU A 64 -2.07 -1.55 11.17
N ALA A 65 -2.80 -2.58 11.62
CA ALA A 65 -2.49 -3.28 12.86
C ALA A 65 -1.12 -3.98 12.81
N LEU A 66 -0.80 -4.65 11.71
CA LEU A 66 0.53 -5.28 11.52
C LEU A 66 1.66 -4.25 11.50
N LEU A 67 1.48 -3.11 10.84
CA LEU A 67 2.44 -2.02 10.83
C LEU A 67 2.60 -1.40 12.24
N LYS A 68 1.50 -1.24 12.98
CA LYS A 68 1.49 -0.76 14.37
C LYS A 68 2.26 -1.71 15.31
N GLU A 69 2.04 -3.02 15.16
CA GLU A 69 2.75 -4.04 15.94
C GLU A 69 4.26 -4.04 15.64
N ALA A 70 4.64 -3.80 14.40
CA ALA A 70 6.05 -3.66 14.02
C ALA A 70 6.72 -2.46 14.72
N GLY A 71 5.97 -1.38 15.01
CA GLY A 71 6.41 -0.23 15.77
C GLY A 71 7.53 0.59 15.13
N ALA A 72 7.74 0.45 13.83
CA ALA A 72 8.86 1.07 13.10
C ALA A 72 8.53 2.49 12.60
N VAL A 73 7.30 2.71 12.13
CA VAL A 73 6.75 4.00 11.71
C VAL A 73 5.35 4.12 12.31
N ALA A 74 4.94 5.33 12.67
CA ALA A 74 3.59 5.56 13.18
C ALA A 74 2.53 5.27 12.11
N VAL A 75 1.39 4.80 12.56
CA VAL A 75 0.17 4.61 11.77
C VAL A 75 -1.03 5.17 12.55
N PRO A 76 -2.09 5.65 11.90
CA PRO A 76 -3.27 6.10 12.60
C PRO A 76 -3.94 4.95 13.36
N GLU A 77 -4.52 5.24 14.52
CA GLU A 77 -5.34 4.30 15.24
C GLU A 77 -6.62 3.98 14.45
N THR A 78 -7.02 2.71 14.44
CA THR A 78 -8.26 2.27 13.80
C THR A 78 -9.35 2.13 14.85
N PHE A 79 -10.45 2.86 14.68
CA PHE A 79 -11.64 2.81 15.56
C PHE A 79 -12.71 1.87 15.01
N TYR A 80 -12.83 1.78 13.70
CA TYR A 80 -13.77 0.89 13.03
C TYR A 80 -13.30 0.56 11.61
N ALA A 81 -13.57 -0.66 11.18
CA ALA A 81 -13.44 -1.07 9.79
C ALA A 81 -14.46 -2.17 9.51
N GLY A 82 -15.18 -2.09 8.37
CA GLY A 82 -16.18 -3.08 8.01
C GLY A 82 -17.37 -2.52 7.25
N GLY A 83 -18.48 -3.26 7.26
CA GLY A 83 -19.74 -2.83 6.63
C GLY A 83 -20.35 -1.61 7.30
N ILE A 84 -21.02 -0.76 6.53
CA ILE A 84 -21.75 0.40 7.08
C ILE A 84 -22.99 -0.09 7.82
N PRO A 85 -23.21 0.26 9.10
CA PRO A 85 -24.41 -0.14 9.81
C PRO A 85 -25.70 0.24 9.08
N ASP A 86 -26.60 -0.74 8.89
CA ASP A 86 -27.90 -0.64 8.21
C ASP A 86 -27.87 -0.17 6.74
N ARG A 87 -26.70 -0.25 6.06
CA ARG A 87 -26.53 0.17 4.67
C ARG A 87 -25.57 -0.74 3.94
N SER A 88 -25.69 -0.74 2.60
CA SER A 88 -24.68 -1.33 1.74
C SER A 88 -23.40 -0.49 1.73
N GLY A 89 -22.28 -1.15 1.48
CA GLY A 89 -20.97 -0.51 1.41
C GLY A 89 -20.12 -0.75 2.64
N GLY A 90 -18.89 -0.28 2.58
CA GLY A 90 -17.92 -0.37 3.65
C GLY A 90 -17.38 0.98 4.08
N MET A 91 -16.85 1.04 5.28
CA MET A 91 -16.14 2.20 5.81
C MET A 91 -15.02 1.82 6.76
N ILE A 92 -14.05 2.72 6.87
CA ILE A 92 -13.03 2.71 7.92
C ILE A 92 -13.04 4.06 8.65
N VAL A 93 -12.84 4.00 9.95
CA VAL A 93 -12.73 5.19 10.81
C VAL A 93 -11.40 5.14 11.53
N LEU A 94 -10.57 6.14 11.27
CA LEU A 94 -9.21 6.26 11.74
C LEU A 94 -9.04 7.50 12.63
N GLU A 95 -7.97 7.50 13.39
CA GLU A 95 -7.46 8.70 14.04
C GLU A 95 -7.28 9.82 13.01
N TRP A 96 -7.72 11.03 13.39
CA TRP A 96 -7.41 12.22 12.61
C TRP A 96 -6.00 12.70 12.94
N ILE A 97 -5.11 12.67 11.97
CA ILE A 97 -3.76 13.21 12.10
C ILE A 97 -3.77 14.66 11.62
N GLU A 98 -3.50 15.59 12.53
CA GLU A 98 -3.28 17.00 12.13
C GLU A 98 -2.00 17.05 11.29
N SER A 99 -2.16 17.24 9.98
CA SER A 99 -1.05 17.23 9.05
C SER A 99 -0.31 18.56 9.01
N GLY A 100 1.00 18.50 8.88
CA GLY A 100 1.88 19.65 8.71
C GLY A 100 2.85 19.46 7.55
N PRO A 101 3.68 20.45 7.26
CA PRO A 101 4.71 20.32 6.23
C PRO A 101 5.76 19.28 6.66
N ALA A 102 6.14 18.41 5.74
CA ALA A 102 7.25 17.49 5.96
C ALA A 102 8.55 18.30 6.17
N ARG A 103 9.22 18.05 7.30
CA ARG A 103 10.53 18.62 7.63
C ARG A 103 11.62 17.65 7.16
N HIS A 104 12.85 18.12 7.05
CA HIS A 104 13.99 17.26 6.72
C HIS A 104 14.13 16.09 7.71
N THR A 105 13.95 16.35 9.01
CA THR A 105 13.98 15.35 10.07
C THR A 105 12.83 14.33 9.96
N THR A 106 11.66 14.74 9.44
CA THR A 106 10.51 13.84 9.20
C THR A 106 10.84 12.84 8.10
N GLU A 107 11.41 13.30 7.00
CA GLU A 107 11.78 12.42 5.87
C GLU A 107 12.91 11.46 6.24
N GLU A 108 13.91 11.93 7.00
CA GLU A 108 14.98 11.07 7.55
C GLU A 108 14.42 10.04 8.54
N ALA A 109 13.47 10.44 9.40
CA ALA A 109 12.80 9.53 10.32
C ALA A 109 11.99 8.47 9.57
N LEU A 110 11.29 8.86 8.48
CA LEU A 110 10.60 7.92 7.62
C LEU A 110 11.57 6.92 6.98
N GLY A 111 12.70 7.38 6.44
CA GLY A 111 13.71 6.51 5.82
C GLY A 111 14.27 5.48 6.81
N ARG A 112 14.67 5.91 8.02
CA ARG A 112 15.11 5.00 9.09
C ARG A 112 14.01 4.06 9.56
N GLY A 113 12.78 4.57 9.69
CA GLY A 113 11.63 3.77 10.07
C GLY A 113 11.32 2.67 9.03
N MET A 114 11.39 2.98 7.74
CA MET A 114 11.22 1.98 6.68
C MET A 114 12.33 0.92 6.70
N ALA A 115 13.57 1.31 6.96
CA ALA A 115 14.67 0.37 7.14
C ALA A 115 14.42 -0.58 8.32
N GLU A 116 13.88 -0.08 9.43
CA GLU A 116 13.52 -0.90 10.59
C GLU A 116 12.30 -1.80 10.31
N LEU A 117 11.28 -1.29 9.60
CA LEU A 117 10.14 -2.10 9.14
C LEU A 117 10.62 -3.27 8.29
N HIS A 118 11.52 -3.03 7.36
CA HIS A 118 12.05 -4.06 6.47
C HIS A 118 12.96 -5.09 7.18
N ARG A 119 13.35 -4.86 8.44
CA ARG A 119 14.01 -5.86 9.28
C ARG A 119 13.03 -6.80 9.97
N ARG A 120 11.74 -6.48 10.00
CA ARG A 120 10.69 -7.36 10.53
C ARG A 120 10.49 -8.54 9.59
N ARG A 121 10.86 -9.74 10.04
CA ARG A 121 10.83 -10.95 9.23
C ARG A 121 9.49 -11.67 9.34
N SER A 122 9.11 -12.34 8.26
CA SER A 122 7.94 -13.19 8.22
C SER A 122 8.01 -14.30 9.27
N PRO A 123 6.92 -14.54 10.00
CA PRO A 123 6.80 -15.76 10.81
C PRO A 123 6.92 -17.00 9.92
N GLY A 124 7.93 -17.84 10.18
CA GLY A 124 8.21 -19.03 9.38
C GLY A 124 9.00 -18.82 8.09
N GLY A 125 9.49 -17.59 7.81
CA GLY A 125 10.41 -17.32 6.70
C GLY A 125 9.81 -17.44 5.30
N ARG A 126 8.48 -17.29 5.15
CA ARG A 126 7.75 -17.42 3.88
C ARG A 126 7.28 -16.04 3.37
N PHE A 127 7.06 -15.95 2.08
CA PHE A 127 6.57 -14.76 1.38
C PHE A 127 5.06 -14.78 1.26
N GLY A 128 4.41 -13.65 1.53
CA GLY A 128 2.95 -13.54 1.43
C GLY A 128 2.28 -13.04 2.69
N LEU A 129 1.02 -13.43 2.87
CA LEU A 129 0.21 -13.14 4.04
C LEU A 129 -0.80 -14.27 4.22
N HIS A 130 -1.39 -14.41 5.41
CA HIS A 130 -2.37 -15.47 5.71
C HIS A 130 -3.71 -15.29 4.98
N HIS A 131 -3.96 -14.13 4.39
CA HIS A 131 -5.13 -13.85 3.54
C HIS A 131 -4.80 -12.88 2.40
N ASP A 132 -5.66 -12.85 1.40
CA ASP A 132 -5.61 -11.87 0.34
C ASP A 132 -6.08 -10.50 0.84
N ASN A 133 -5.57 -9.44 0.21
CA ASN A 133 -5.97 -8.06 0.47
C ASN A 133 -6.18 -7.30 -0.85
N TYR A 134 -5.96 -6.00 -0.85
CA TYR A 134 -6.21 -5.15 -2.01
C TYR A 134 -5.04 -4.20 -2.25
N ILE A 135 -4.77 -3.90 -3.53
CA ILE A 135 -3.93 -2.81 -3.99
C ILE A 135 -4.83 -1.81 -4.73
N GLY A 136 -5.07 -0.67 -4.09
CA GLY A 136 -6.18 0.17 -4.52
C GLY A 136 -7.52 -0.60 -4.53
N LEU A 137 -8.14 -0.74 -5.72
CA LEU A 137 -9.39 -1.49 -5.89
C LEU A 137 -9.19 -2.92 -6.44
N LEU A 138 -7.95 -3.34 -6.66
CA LEU A 138 -7.67 -4.64 -7.25
C LEU A 138 -7.41 -5.67 -6.16
N PRO A 139 -8.01 -6.87 -6.27
CA PRO A 139 -7.64 -7.99 -5.41
C PRO A 139 -6.15 -8.30 -5.51
N GLN A 140 -5.49 -8.43 -4.38
CA GLN A 140 -4.07 -8.76 -4.27
C GLN A 140 -3.91 -10.12 -3.57
N PRO A 141 -3.65 -11.20 -4.32
CA PRO A 141 -3.40 -12.52 -3.75
C PRO A 141 -2.12 -12.54 -2.93
N ASN A 142 -2.18 -13.18 -1.75
CA ASN A 142 -1.07 -13.22 -0.81
C ASN A 142 -0.75 -14.63 -0.28
N GLY A 143 -1.40 -15.67 -0.79
CA GLY A 143 -1.13 -17.05 -0.34
C GLY A 143 0.36 -17.35 -0.28
N TRP A 144 0.79 -17.95 0.83
CA TRP A 144 2.19 -18.20 1.18
C TRP A 144 2.98 -18.94 0.10
N CYS A 145 4.19 -18.47 -0.20
CA CYS A 145 5.18 -19.08 -1.07
C CYS A 145 6.52 -19.23 -0.33
N ASP A 146 7.32 -20.24 -0.71
CA ASP A 146 8.60 -20.50 -0.06
C ASP A 146 9.73 -19.64 -0.65
N THR A 147 9.57 -19.11 -1.85
CA THR A 147 10.54 -18.24 -2.50
C THR A 147 9.91 -16.94 -2.98
N TRP A 148 10.72 -15.87 -3.00
CA TRP A 148 10.28 -14.59 -3.55
C TRP A 148 9.96 -14.67 -5.05
N ARG A 149 10.71 -15.45 -5.82
CA ARG A 149 10.47 -15.65 -7.27
C ARG A 149 9.08 -16.22 -7.53
N GLU A 150 8.72 -17.26 -6.80
CA GLU A 150 7.40 -17.89 -6.87
C GLU A 150 6.31 -16.89 -6.50
N PHE A 151 6.47 -16.19 -5.35
CA PHE A 151 5.50 -15.20 -4.91
C PHE A 151 5.33 -14.08 -5.93
N TYR A 152 6.43 -13.52 -6.45
CA TYR A 152 6.39 -12.45 -7.42
C TYR A 152 5.73 -12.88 -8.74
N ALA A 153 6.02 -14.08 -9.23
CA ALA A 153 5.37 -14.66 -10.39
C ALA A 153 3.87 -14.90 -10.15
N GLU A 154 3.55 -15.73 -9.13
CA GLU A 154 2.22 -16.31 -8.96
C GLU A 154 1.24 -15.37 -8.23
N ARG A 155 1.72 -14.50 -7.36
CA ARG A 155 0.89 -13.61 -6.54
C ARG A 155 0.94 -12.15 -6.98
N ARG A 156 1.87 -11.78 -7.88
CA ARG A 156 1.99 -10.40 -8.38
C ARG A 156 1.81 -10.33 -9.89
N LEU A 157 2.70 -10.90 -10.70
CA LEU A 157 2.69 -10.70 -12.15
C LEU A 157 1.53 -11.42 -12.85
N LEU A 158 1.32 -12.70 -12.60
CA LEU A 158 0.28 -13.49 -13.29
C LEU A 158 -1.16 -13.05 -12.93
N PRO A 159 -1.51 -12.68 -11.69
CA PRO A 159 -2.81 -12.07 -11.42
C PRO A 159 -3.06 -10.78 -12.20
N MET A 160 -2.05 -9.90 -12.29
CA MET A 160 -2.17 -8.65 -13.05
C MET A 160 -2.27 -8.91 -14.56
N LEU A 161 -1.54 -9.90 -15.09
CA LEU A 161 -1.72 -10.34 -16.48
C LEU A 161 -3.20 -10.68 -16.75
N ARG A 162 -3.78 -11.56 -15.94
CA ARG A 162 -5.18 -11.99 -16.11
C ARG A 162 -6.18 -10.83 -15.99
N LEU A 163 -5.95 -9.91 -15.07
CA LEU A 163 -6.81 -8.72 -14.92
C LEU A 163 -6.67 -7.76 -16.10
N ALA A 164 -5.45 -7.54 -16.60
CA ALA A 164 -5.21 -6.70 -17.77
C ALA A 164 -5.81 -7.31 -19.05
N GLU A 165 -5.76 -8.65 -19.22
CA GLU A 165 -6.44 -9.37 -20.30
C GLU A 165 -7.95 -9.14 -20.26
N LYS A 166 -8.59 -9.31 -19.09
CA LYS A 166 -10.03 -9.09 -18.91
C LYS A 166 -10.44 -7.65 -19.25
N ARG A 167 -9.54 -6.69 -19.11
CA ARG A 167 -9.77 -5.28 -19.45
C ARG A 167 -9.33 -4.89 -20.86
N GLY A 168 -8.89 -5.85 -21.68
CA GLY A 168 -8.43 -5.62 -23.04
C GLY A 168 -7.13 -4.77 -23.14
N ARG A 169 -6.30 -4.80 -22.07
CA ARG A 169 -5.08 -3.99 -21.98
C ARG A 169 -3.80 -4.84 -22.06
N MET A 170 -3.91 -6.06 -22.56
CA MET A 170 -2.80 -6.99 -22.71
C MET A 170 -2.72 -7.49 -24.18
N PRO A 171 -2.22 -6.67 -25.12
CA PRO A 171 -2.02 -7.11 -26.49
C PRO A 171 -1.05 -8.30 -26.54
N ALA A 172 -1.15 -9.11 -27.59
CA ALA A 172 -0.44 -10.40 -27.72
C ALA A 172 1.08 -10.29 -27.48
N GLU A 173 1.71 -9.20 -27.97
CA GLU A 173 3.14 -8.97 -27.78
C GLU A 173 3.51 -8.72 -26.32
N ARG A 174 2.78 -7.82 -25.63
CA ARG A 174 2.97 -7.54 -24.20
C ARG A 174 2.80 -8.80 -23.36
N ARG A 175 1.75 -9.58 -23.68
CA ARG A 175 1.49 -10.88 -23.04
C ARG A 175 2.66 -11.84 -23.21
N ARG A 176 3.14 -12.01 -24.44
CA ARG A 176 4.25 -12.92 -24.75
C ARG A 176 5.51 -12.55 -23.99
N ARG A 177 5.85 -11.25 -23.96
CA ARG A 177 7.02 -10.76 -23.22
C ARG A 177 6.85 -10.97 -21.71
N LEU A 178 5.68 -10.67 -21.13
CA LEU A 178 5.46 -10.88 -19.71
C LEU A 178 5.57 -12.36 -19.33
N MET A 179 5.03 -13.27 -20.15
CA MET A 179 5.19 -14.71 -19.90
C MET A 179 6.66 -15.14 -19.96
N ARG A 180 7.43 -14.68 -20.97
CA ARG A 180 8.88 -14.96 -21.02
C ARG A 180 9.63 -14.40 -19.81
N LEU A 181 9.24 -13.23 -19.33
CA LEU A 181 9.83 -12.65 -18.12
C LEU A 181 9.57 -13.53 -16.92
N VAL A 182 8.33 -13.95 -16.71
CA VAL A 182 7.94 -14.85 -15.60
C VAL A 182 8.75 -16.15 -15.64
N GLU A 183 8.93 -16.75 -16.82
CA GLU A 183 9.71 -17.98 -17.01
C GLU A 183 11.22 -17.79 -16.78
N SER A 184 11.72 -16.55 -16.80
CA SER A 184 13.15 -16.23 -16.67
C SER A 184 13.51 -15.42 -15.42
N LEU A 185 12.61 -15.31 -14.42
CA LEU A 185 12.84 -14.52 -13.22
C LEU A 185 14.10 -14.90 -12.45
N GLU A 186 14.52 -16.17 -12.52
CA GLU A 186 15.74 -16.67 -11.89
C GLU A 186 17.04 -15.99 -12.38
N ARG A 187 17.01 -15.41 -13.59
CA ARG A 187 18.15 -14.67 -14.16
C ARG A 187 18.34 -13.31 -13.51
N TRP A 188 17.28 -12.77 -12.90
CA TRP A 188 17.21 -11.40 -12.42
C TRP A 188 17.08 -11.30 -10.91
N ILE A 189 16.32 -12.23 -10.31
CA ILE A 189 16.06 -12.25 -8.88
C ILE A 189 16.94 -13.32 -8.23
N PRO A 190 17.85 -12.95 -7.31
CA PRO A 190 18.73 -13.90 -6.64
C PRO A 190 17.94 -14.88 -5.75
N ALA A 191 18.55 -16.00 -5.41
CA ALA A 191 18.10 -16.86 -4.34
C ALA A 191 18.46 -16.25 -2.97
N GLY A 192 17.82 -16.73 -1.88
CA GLY A 192 18.21 -16.36 -0.53
C GLY A 192 17.69 -14.98 -0.06
N ILE A 193 16.71 -14.41 -0.78
CA ILE A 193 16.00 -13.23 -0.30
C ILE A 193 15.25 -13.58 0.98
N GLU A 194 15.32 -12.70 1.97
CA GLU A 194 14.60 -12.84 3.23
C GLU A 194 13.29 -12.04 3.20
N PRO A 195 12.14 -12.62 3.61
CA PRO A 195 10.86 -11.94 3.58
C PRO A 195 10.77 -10.86 4.66
N SER A 196 10.70 -9.61 4.22
CA SER A 196 10.52 -8.41 5.03
C SER A 196 9.05 -8.01 5.08
N LEU A 197 8.58 -7.47 6.20
CA LEU A 197 7.26 -6.83 6.26
C LEU A 197 7.29 -5.56 5.40
N LEU A 198 6.36 -5.47 4.46
CA LEU A 198 6.22 -4.35 3.54
C LEU A 198 4.93 -3.58 3.84
N HIS A 199 4.94 -2.28 3.64
CA HIS A 199 3.73 -1.48 3.51
C HIS A 199 2.91 -1.93 2.29
N GLY A 200 3.57 -2.26 1.20
CA GLY A 200 3.02 -2.85 -0.01
C GLY A 200 2.47 -1.85 -1.04
N ASP A 201 2.17 -0.62 -0.62
CA ASP A 201 1.70 0.47 -1.50
C ASP A 201 2.38 1.80 -1.14
N LEU A 202 3.70 1.80 -0.89
CA LEU A 202 4.43 2.96 -0.43
C LEU A 202 4.82 3.90 -1.59
N TRP A 203 3.96 4.86 -1.87
CA TRP A 203 4.23 6.00 -2.73
C TRP A 203 4.00 7.32 -1.95
N HIS A 204 4.33 8.46 -2.55
CA HIS A 204 4.27 9.76 -1.86
C HIS A 204 2.90 10.06 -1.22
N GLY A 205 1.80 9.59 -1.81
CA GLY A 205 0.44 9.81 -1.30
C GLY A 205 0.04 8.95 -0.10
N ASN A 206 0.81 7.90 0.23
CA ASN A 206 0.47 6.93 1.28
C ASN A 206 1.31 7.12 2.56
N TRP A 207 1.87 8.29 2.74
CA TRP A 207 2.40 8.75 4.02
C TRP A 207 2.09 10.23 4.23
N LEU A 208 2.08 10.67 5.47
CA LEU A 208 1.90 12.07 5.83
C LEU A 208 2.80 12.46 7.01
N ALA A 209 3.13 13.75 7.08
CA ALA A 209 3.78 14.33 8.24
C ALA A 209 2.71 14.92 9.17
N SER A 210 2.77 14.61 10.46
CA SER A 210 1.96 15.33 11.43
C SER A 210 2.47 16.76 11.61
N ASP A 211 1.70 17.62 12.24
CA ASP A 211 2.09 18.99 12.63
C ASP A 211 3.30 18.98 13.60
N GLN A 212 3.47 17.88 14.35
CA GLN A 212 4.64 17.64 15.21
C GLN A 212 5.88 17.14 14.42
N GLY A 213 5.74 16.86 13.12
CA GLY A 213 6.82 16.35 12.28
C GLY A 213 7.06 14.84 12.41
N VAL A 214 6.09 14.09 12.90
CA VAL A 214 6.14 12.61 12.94
C VAL A 214 5.62 12.05 11.62
N PRO A 215 6.34 11.12 10.95
CA PRO A 215 5.82 10.45 9.75
C PRO A 215 4.79 9.38 10.13
N TYR A 216 3.69 9.34 9.38
CA TYR A 216 2.65 8.33 9.49
C TYR A 216 2.49 7.60 8.15
N LEU A 217 2.37 6.27 8.19
CA LEU A 217 1.97 5.45 7.03
C LEU A 217 0.46 5.28 7.02
N ILE A 218 -0.14 5.34 5.83
CA ILE A 218 -1.58 5.21 5.61
C ILE A 218 -1.85 4.35 4.37
N ASP A 219 -3.07 3.82 4.23
CA ASP A 219 -3.52 3.06 3.06
C ASP A 219 -2.61 1.87 2.66
N PRO A 220 -2.27 0.97 3.59
CA PRO A 220 -1.35 -0.12 3.31
C PRO A 220 -1.97 -1.26 2.51
N ALA A 221 -1.12 -1.97 1.76
CA ALA A 221 -1.41 -3.23 1.07
C ALA A 221 -0.42 -4.32 1.51
N VAL A 222 -0.33 -4.57 2.82
CA VAL A 222 0.75 -5.32 3.45
C VAL A 222 0.95 -6.73 2.92
N SER A 223 2.19 -7.15 2.87
CA SER A 223 2.62 -8.54 2.71
C SER A 223 4.07 -8.69 3.15
N TYR A 224 4.52 -9.93 3.37
CA TYR A 224 5.94 -10.21 3.52
C TYR A 224 6.55 -10.45 2.14
N GLY A 225 7.54 -9.63 1.77
CA GLY A 225 8.16 -9.62 0.44
C GLY A 225 9.62 -9.21 0.46
N ASP A 226 10.17 -9.01 -0.73
CA ASP A 226 11.48 -8.42 -0.90
C ASP A 226 11.43 -6.91 -0.68
N ARG A 227 12.25 -6.39 0.25
CA ARG A 227 12.31 -4.96 0.54
C ARG A 227 12.69 -4.09 -0.67
N GLU A 228 13.47 -4.64 -1.62
CA GLU A 228 13.81 -3.94 -2.85
C GLU A 228 12.58 -3.65 -3.72
N TYR A 229 11.58 -4.53 -3.69
CA TYR A 229 10.32 -4.35 -4.39
C TYR A 229 9.56 -3.10 -3.88
N GLU A 230 9.54 -2.86 -2.57
CA GLU A 230 8.94 -1.65 -2.01
C GLU A 230 9.78 -0.40 -2.29
N MET A 231 11.10 -0.49 -2.10
CA MET A 231 11.99 0.65 -2.41
C MET A 231 11.90 1.05 -3.89
N ALA A 232 11.79 0.10 -4.80
CA ALA A 232 11.60 0.38 -6.22
C ALA A 232 10.30 1.17 -6.49
N PHE A 233 9.25 0.95 -5.70
CA PHE A 233 8.01 1.68 -5.87
C PHE A 233 8.12 3.14 -5.41
N THR A 234 8.83 3.41 -4.31
CA THR A 234 9.05 4.79 -3.84
C THR A 234 9.69 5.69 -4.91
N GLU A 235 10.48 5.10 -5.82
CA GLU A 235 11.18 5.79 -6.89
C GLU A 235 10.35 5.96 -8.19
N LEU A 236 9.25 5.19 -8.34
CA LEU A 236 8.53 5.10 -9.62
C LEU A 236 7.86 6.40 -10.02
N PHE A 237 7.19 7.07 -9.08
CA PHE A 237 6.44 8.30 -9.33
C PHE A 237 7.07 9.53 -8.68
N GLY A 238 8.22 9.36 -8.02
CA GLY A 238 8.91 10.42 -7.28
C GLY A 238 8.19 10.81 -5.99
N GLY A 239 8.59 11.96 -5.43
CA GLY A 239 7.97 12.54 -4.24
C GLY A 239 8.69 12.25 -2.93
N PHE A 240 9.61 11.29 -2.88
CA PHE A 240 10.52 11.09 -1.77
C PHE A 240 11.81 11.87 -2.00
N SER A 241 12.32 12.50 -0.95
CA SER A 241 13.55 13.29 -1.04
C SER A 241 14.81 12.42 -0.98
N SER A 242 15.93 12.99 -1.41
CA SER A 242 17.24 12.35 -1.24
C SER A 242 17.59 12.03 0.21
N ARG A 243 17.02 12.76 1.19
CA ARG A 243 17.21 12.52 2.62
C ARG A 243 16.54 11.23 3.10
N PHE A 244 15.34 10.95 2.58
CA PHE A 244 14.67 9.67 2.83
C PHE A 244 15.56 8.50 2.40
N TYR A 245 16.05 8.53 1.16
CA TYR A 245 16.90 7.46 0.63
C TYR A 245 18.23 7.36 1.36
N ALA A 246 18.89 8.49 1.67
CA ALA A 246 20.15 8.50 2.41
C ALA A 246 20.00 7.90 3.80
N ALA A 247 18.92 8.23 4.52
CA ALA A 247 18.62 7.71 5.85
C ALA A 247 18.28 6.21 5.82
N TYR A 248 17.57 5.76 4.78
CA TYR A 248 17.29 4.33 4.56
C TYR A 248 18.60 3.58 4.29
N GLU A 249 19.42 4.07 3.35
CA GLU A 249 20.68 3.45 2.93
C GLU A 249 21.70 3.37 4.08
N GLU A 250 21.80 4.43 4.90
CA GLU A 250 22.62 4.44 6.11
C GLU A 250 22.19 3.34 7.09
N ALA A 251 20.88 3.18 7.29
CA ALA A 251 20.35 2.22 8.25
C ALA A 251 20.34 0.78 7.72
N TYR A 252 20.01 0.59 6.47
CA TYR A 252 19.87 -0.75 5.84
C TYR A 252 20.23 -0.71 4.35
N PRO A 253 21.54 -0.73 3.99
CA PRO A 253 22.01 -0.61 2.63
C PRO A 253 21.32 -1.59 1.66
N LEU A 254 20.94 -1.09 0.47
CA LEU A 254 20.44 -1.92 -0.60
C LEU A 254 21.59 -2.72 -1.23
N PRO A 255 21.33 -3.93 -1.74
CA PRO A 255 22.35 -4.70 -2.45
C PRO A 255 22.88 -3.95 -3.70
N PRO A 256 24.16 -4.13 -4.07
CA PRO A 256 24.78 -3.41 -5.20
C PRO A 256 24.02 -3.55 -6.53
N ASP A 257 23.38 -4.70 -6.75
CA ASP A 257 22.63 -4.99 -7.98
C ASP A 257 21.17 -4.50 -7.96
N TYR A 258 20.76 -3.74 -6.95
CA TYR A 258 19.40 -3.21 -6.84
C TYR A 258 18.96 -2.44 -8.10
N GLU A 259 19.83 -1.59 -8.63
CA GLU A 259 19.58 -0.80 -9.84
C GLU A 259 19.19 -1.65 -11.07
N VAL A 260 19.70 -2.87 -11.15
CA VAL A 260 19.35 -3.82 -12.21
C VAL A 260 17.92 -4.35 -12.01
N ARG A 261 17.52 -4.60 -10.77
CA ARG A 261 16.21 -5.17 -10.41
C ARG A 261 15.11 -4.12 -10.28
N ARG A 262 15.45 -2.87 -9.99
CA ARG A 262 14.48 -1.80 -9.75
C ARG A 262 13.37 -1.72 -10.81
N PRO A 263 13.64 -1.65 -12.13
CA PRO A 263 12.57 -1.61 -13.13
C PRO A 263 11.72 -2.89 -13.17
N LEU A 264 12.32 -4.06 -12.87
CA LEU A 264 11.59 -5.30 -12.77
C LEU A 264 10.53 -5.24 -11.66
N TYR A 265 10.89 -4.72 -10.49
CA TYR A 265 9.99 -4.58 -9.37
C TYR A 265 8.94 -3.49 -9.56
N GLN A 266 9.27 -2.42 -10.27
CA GLN A 266 8.32 -1.39 -10.69
C GLN A 266 7.25 -1.91 -11.65
N LEU A 267 7.50 -3.00 -12.36
CA LEU A 267 6.58 -3.57 -13.34
C LEU A 267 5.22 -3.93 -12.74
N TYR A 268 5.18 -4.47 -11.52
CA TYR A 268 3.92 -4.79 -10.85
C TYR A 268 3.04 -3.54 -10.70
N TYR A 269 3.59 -2.47 -10.17
CA TYR A 269 2.85 -1.22 -9.96
C TYR A 269 2.45 -0.55 -11.28
N LEU A 270 3.28 -0.64 -12.31
CA LEU A 270 2.93 -0.20 -13.67
C LEU A 270 1.75 -1.01 -14.23
N LEU A 271 1.69 -2.32 -13.99
CA LEU A 271 0.55 -3.16 -14.37
C LEU A 271 -0.71 -2.80 -13.58
N VAL A 272 -0.61 -2.56 -12.28
CA VAL A 272 -1.71 -2.04 -11.44
C VAL A 272 -2.26 -0.75 -12.03
N HIS A 273 -1.40 0.22 -12.33
CA HIS A 273 -1.79 1.51 -12.92
C HIS A 273 -2.36 1.35 -14.34
N LEU A 274 -1.80 0.47 -15.16
CA LEU A 274 -2.36 0.11 -16.46
C LEU A 274 -3.80 -0.39 -16.35
N ILE A 275 -4.08 -1.22 -15.35
CA ILE A 275 -5.40 -1.79 -15.12
C ILE A 275 -6.38 -0.73 -14.60
N LEU A 276 -5.96 0.11 -13.66
CA LEU A 276 -6.82 1.12 -13.03
C LEU A 276 -7.05 2.34 -13.93
N PHE A 277 -5.99 2.88 -14.52
CA PHE A 277 -6.00 4.21 -15.15
C PHE A 277 -5.84 4.18 -16.68
N GLY A 278 -5.47 3.06 -17.27
CA GLY A 278 -5.53 2.92 -18.72
C GLY A 278 -4.20 2.84 -19.45
N GLU A 279 -4.33 2.81 -20.80
CA GLU A 279 -3.24 2.51 -21.72
C GLU A 279 -2.12 3.56 -21.70
N SER A 280 -2.30 4.72 -21.08
CA SER A 280 -1.22 5.68 -20.84
C SER A 280 0.00 5.08 -20.12
N TYR A 281 -0.21 4.03 -19.34
CA TYR A 281 0.86 3.26 -18.65
C TYR A 281 1.45 2.13 -19.51
N GLY A 282 0.79 1.76 -20.62
CA GLY A 282 1.21 0.69 -21.52
C GLY A 282 2.65 0.84 -22.02
N PRO A 283 3.06 2.01 -22.55
CA PRO A 283 4.44 2.23 -23.00
C PRO A 283 5.50 2.02 -21.91
N SER A 284 5.19 2.33 -20.66
CA SER A 284 6.11 2.10 -19.53
C SER A 284 6.24 0.62 -19.19
N VAL A 285 5.10 -0.13 -19.20
CA VAL A 285 5.11 -1.60 -19.07
C VAL A 285 5.95 -2.22 -20.20
N ASP A 286 5.71 -1.83 -21.46
CA ASP A 286 6.43 -2.39 -22.61
C ASP A 286 7.93 -2.10 -22.55
N ARG A 287 8.32 -0.90 -22.12
CA ARG A 287 9.75 -0.53 -21.95
C ARG A 287 10.46 -1.44 -20.94
N VAL A 288 9.80 -1.74 -19.82
CA VAL A 288 10.35 -2.66 -18.81
C VAL A 288 10.48 -4.06 -19.43
N LEU A 289 9.45 -4.56 -20.08
CA LEU A 289 9.46 -5.89 -20.67
C LEU A 289 10.56 -6.02 -21.75
N VAL A 290 10.71 -5.03 -22.63
CA VAL A 290 11.78 -5.00 -23.64
C VAL A 290 13.17 -5.05 -23.00
N ARG A 291 13.37 -4.34 -21.89
CA ARG A 291 14.66 -4.34 -21.17
C ARG A 291 15.11 -5.73 -20.74
N TYR A 292 14.19 -6.58 -20.32
CA TYR A 292 14.51 -7.89 -19.71
C TYR A 292 14.40 -9.06 -20.68
N VAL A 293 13.55 -8.97 -21.70
CA VAL A 293 13.26 -10.12 -22.59
C VAL A 293 13.23 -9.77 -24.08
N GLY A 294 13.50 -8.56 -24.47
CA GLY A 294 13.61 -8.14 -25.87
C GLY A 294 12.29 -7.87 -26.58
#